data_2e3ded85a209b0c0685d0624293c9934
#
_entry.id   2e3ded85a209b0c0685d0624293c9934
#
_cell.length_a   1.000
_cell.length_b   1.000
_cell.length_c   1.000
_cell.angle_alpha   90.00
_cell.angle_beta   90.00
_cell.angle_gamma   90.00
#
_symmetry.space_group_name_H-M   'P 1'
#
loop_
_entity.id
_entity.type
_entity.pdbx_description
1 polymer ?
#
loop_
_entity_poly.entity_id
_entity_poly.type
_entity_poly.pdbx_seq_one_letter_code
_entity_poly.pdbx_strand_id
1 'polypeptide(L)'
;MKAQLEVQVAERTAELRKQKEELEITLDELKAAQTQLIQSEKMASLGELTAGIAHEIQNPLNFVNNFSEVNKELIAEMKHEIDSGNLMEAKNIAKDIGDNEEKITFHGKRADAIVKSMLQHSRSSSGKKEPTDINALADEYLRLAYHGLRAKDKSFNAKFETDFDDRIGQINIVHQDIGRVLLNLINNAFYSVSEKQDQDIPGYEPTITVSTKKLGNNSANARVEIKVADNGNGVPQKVLDKIFQPFFTTKPTGLGTGLGLSLSYDIITRGHGGELKVETKEGKGSVFIIQLPLLY
;
A
#
# COMPACT_ATOMS: atom_id res chain seq x y z
N MET A 1 -48.36 41.03 29.53
CA MET A 1 -47.84 40.55 28.24
C MET A 1 -46.31 40.49 28.22
N LYS A 2 -45.56 41.60 28.46
CA LYS A 2 -44.07 41.59 28.42
C LYS A 2 -43.42 40.66 29.45
N ALA A 3 -43.86 40.73 30.74
CA ALA A 3 -43.33 39.86 31.80
C ALA A 3 -43.57 38.33 31.55
N GLN A 4 -44.67 38.00 30.91
CA GLN A 4 -45.02 36.61 30.59
C GLN A 4 -44.17 36.04 29.46
N LEU A 5 -43.79 36.87 28.48
CA LEU A 5 -42.87 36.53 27.40
C LEU A 5 -41.43 36.36 27.93
N GLU A 6 -40.99 37.20 28.87
CA GLU A 6 -39.67 37.13 29.51
C GLU A 6 -39.50 35.79 30.29
N VAL A 7 -40.54 35.34 31.02
CA VAL A 7 -40.56 34.06 31.72
C VAL A 7 -40.50 32.91 30.71
N GLN A 8 -41.29 32.94 29.67
CA GLN A 8 -41.31 31.89 28.63
C GLN A 8 -39.97 31.80 27.89
N VAL A 9 -39.31 32.92 27.60
CA VAL A 9 -37.99 32.96 26.99
C VAL A 9 -36.93 32.36 27.93
N ALA A 10 -37.01 32.68 29.24
CA ALA A 10 -36.06 32.15 30.23
C ALA A 10 -36.23 30.62 30.40
N GLU A 11 -37.45 30.11 30.46
CA GLU A 11 -37.73 28.66 30.52
C GLU A 11 -37.24 27.93 29.27
N ARG A 12 -37.54 28.45 28.10
CA ARG A 12 -37.05 27.85 26.83
C ARG A 12 -35.55 27.89 26.69
N THR A 13 -34.92 28.97 27.16
CA THR A 13 -33.46 29.08 27.15
C THR A 13 -32.79 28.08 28.09
N ALA A 14 -33.37 27.84 29.27
CA ALA A 14 -32.90 26.83 30.20
C ALA A 14 -33.07 25.40 29.65
N GLU A 15 -34.23 25.13 29.03
CA GLU A 15 -34.48 23.84 28.38
C GLU A 15 -33.52 23.58 27.23
N LEU A 16 -33.28 24.56 26.34
CA LEU A 16 -32.33 24.48 25.24
C LEU A 16 -30.88 24.26 25.71
N ARG A 17 -30.47 24.89 26.80
CA ARG A 17 -29.16 24.63 27.41
C ARG A 17 -29.02 23.20 27.89
N LYS A 18 -30.05 22.69 28.60
CA LYS A 18 -30.03 21.30 29.06
C LYS A 18 -30.00 20.31 27.89
N GLN A 19 -30.80 20.52 26.86
CA GLN A 19 -30.78 19.69 25.64
C GLN A 19 -29.42 19.73 24.93
N LYS A 20 -28.77 20.92 24.90
CA LYS A 20 -27.44 21.07 24.32
C LYS A 20 -26.38 20.27 25.09
N GLU A 21 -26.39 20.34 26.44
CA GLU A 21 -25.48 19.58 27.30
C GLU A 21 -25.69 18.07 27.14
N GLU A 22 -26.94 17.60 27.12
CA GLU A 22 -27.27 16.18 26.85
C GLU A 22 -26.81 15.72 25.47
N LEU A 23 -26.94 16.55 24.45
CA LEU A 23 -26.50 16.26 23.10
C LEU A 23 -24.96 16.22 23.01
N GLU A 24 -24.25 17.10 23.68
CA GLU A 24 -22.78 17.11 23.75
C GLU A 24 -22.26 15.83 24.41
N ILE A 25 -22.86 15.40 25.53
CA ILE A 25 -22.52 14.13 26.20
C ILE A 25 -22.76 12.95 25.27
N THR A 26 -23.94 12.89 24.66
CA THR A 26 -24.31 11.80 23.72
C THR A 26 -23.36 11.75 22.51
N LEU A 27 -22.95 12.90 21.98
CA LEU A 27 -21.97 13.01 20.90
C LEU A 27 -20.59 12.47 21.30
N ASP A 28 -20.15 12.74 22.53
CA ASP A 28 -18.86 12.27 23.00
C ASP A 28 -18.90 10.75 23.31
N GLU A 29 -20.00 10.23 23.85
CA GLU A 29 -20.21 8.78 24.01
C GLU A 29 -20.26 8.07 22.65
N LEU A 30 -20.94 8.63 21.66
CA LEU A 30 -21.00 8.08 20.30
C LEU A 30 -19.63 8.04 19.65
N LYS A 31 -18.83 9.12 19.76
CA LYS A 31 -17.46 9.16 19.25
C LYS A 31 -16.56 8.13 19.94
N ALA A 32 -16.68 7.96 21.26
CA ALA A 32 -15.94 6.95 22.01
C ALA A 32 -16.31 5.53 21.57
N ALA A 33 -17.62 5.23 21.45
CA ALA A 33 -18.12 3.95 20.96
C ALA A 33 -17.67 3.67 19.50
N GLN A 34 -17.72 4.67 18.62
CA GLN A 34 -17.26 4.58 17.25
C GLN A 34 -15.75 4.27 17.18
N THR A 35 -14.95 4.93 18.03
CA THR A 35 -13.52 4.69 18.13
C THR A 35 -13.23 3.27 18.60
N GLN A 36 -13.96 2.78 19.58
CA GLN A 36 -13.85 1.42 20.10
C GLN A 36 -14.26 0.37 19.05
N LEU A 37 -15.32 0.61 18.30
CA LEU A 37 -15.74 -0.27 17.20
C LEU A 37 -14.68 -0.34 16.11
N ILE A 38 -14.13 0.79 15.69
CA ILE A 38 -13.05 0.85 14.70
C ILE A 38 -11.81 0.08 15.21
N GLN A 39 -11.47 0.22 16.48
CA GLN A 39 -10.35 -0.50 17.08
C GLN A 39 -10.61 -2.00 17.17
N SER A 40 -11.83 -2.42 17.52
CA SER A 40 -12.24 -3.82 17.57
C SER A 40 -12.26 -4.45 16.18
N GLU A 41 -12.75 -3.74 15.17
CA GLU A 41 -12.75 -4.19 13.77
C GLU A 41 -11.31 -4.31 13.23
N LYS A 42 -10.43 -3.35 13.56
CA LYS A 42 -9.00 -3.44 13.25
C LYS A 42 -8.33 -4.63 13.91
N MET A 43 -8.66 -4.93 15.17
CA MET A 43 -8.15 -6.10 15.89
C MET A 43 -8.67 -7.42 15.31
N ALA A 44 -9.94 -7.48 14.91
CA ALA A 44 -10.50 -8.66 14.25
C ALA A 44 -9.84 -8.90 12.89
N SER A 45 -9.69 -7.86 12.07
CA SER A 45 -8.98 -7.91 10.79
C SER A 45 -7.51 -8.30 10.96
N LEU A 46 -6.83 -7.76 12.00
CA LEU A 46 -5.45 -8.12 12.33
C LEU A 46 -5.35 -9.59 12.81
N GLY A 47 -6.35 -10.09 13.54
CA GLY A 47 -6.41 -11.50 13.99
C GLY A 47 -6.52 -12.48 12.82
N GLU A 48 -7.36 -12.18 11.84
CA GLU A 48 -7.51 -12.98 10.63
C GLU A 48 -6.25 -12.93 9.75
N LEU A 49 -5.64 -11.74 9.63
CA LEU A 49 -4.36 -11.54 8.95
C LEU A 49 -3.17 -12.16 9.68
N THR A 50 -3.19 -12.25 11.01
CA THR A 50 -2.05 -12.74 11.81
C THR A 50 -1.71 -14.19 11.50
N ALA A 51 -2.70 -15.04 11.28
CA ALA A 51 -2.46 -16.43 10.89
C ALA A 51 -1.79 -16.52 9.51
N GLY A 52 -2.26 -15.73 8.53
CA GLY A 52 -1.64 -15.63 7.20
C GLY A 52 -0.22 -15.06 7.26
N ILE A 53 0.00 -14.02 8.06
CA ILE A 53 1.31 -13.40 8.24
C ILE A 53 2.30 -14.38 8.88
N ALA A 54 1.88 -15.10 9.94
CA ALA A 54 2.73 -16.10 10.58
C ALA A 54 3.18 -17.17 9.57
N HIS A 55 2.26 -17.64 8.74
CA HIS A 55 2.56 -18.62 7.70
C HIS A 55 3.50 -18.06 6.63
N GLU A 56 3.28 -16.83 6.19
CA GLU A 56 4.13 -16.15 5.18
C GLU A 56 5.53 -15.80 5.73
N ILE A 57 5.69 -15.57 7.05
CA ILE A 57 7.01 -15.40 7.68
C ILE A 57 7.70 -16.75 7.89
N GLN A 58 6.96 -17.79 8.32
CA GLN A 58 7.51 -19.13 8.52
C GLN A 58 8.11 -19.69 7.24
N ASN A 59 7.48 -19.46 6.09
CA ASN A 59 7.96 -19.98 4.81
C ASN A 59 9.41 -19.57 4.50
N PRO A 60 9.77 -18.27 4.41
CA PRO A 60 11.16 -17.89 4.17
C PRO A 60 12.10 -18.28 5.32
N LEU A 61 11.65 -18.31 6.58
CA LEU A 61 12.49 -18.76 7.70
C LEU A 61 12.81 -20.23 7.62
N ASN A 62 11.89 -21.08 7.17
CA ASN A 62 12.17 -22.49 6.94
C ASN A 62 13.28 -22.69 5.89
N PHE A 63 13.29 -21.89 4.81
CA PHE A 63 14.37 -21.94 3.82
C PHE A 63 15.70 -21.48 4.42
N VAL A 64 15.71 -20.39 5.22
CA VAL A 64 16.91 -19.95 5.93
C VAL A 64 17.49 -21.06 6.81
N ASN A 65 16.65 -21.69 7.61
CA ASN A 65 17.06 -22.76 8.51
C ASN A 65 17.59 -23.99 7.73
N ASN A 66 16.86 -24.43 6.70
CA ASN A 66 17.25 -25.59 5.90
C ASN A 66 18.61 -25.38 5.20
N PHE A 67 18.81 -24.23 4.51
CA PHE A 67 20.09 -23.94 3.87
C PHE A 67 21.22 -23.77 4.89
N SER A 68 20.94 -23.25 6.07
CA SER A 68 21.90 -23.13 7.16
C SER A 68 22.35 -24.50 7.69
N GLU A 69 21.40 -25.45 7.83
CA GLU A 69 21.72 -26.84 8.21
C GLU A 69 22.55 -27.55 7.14
N VAL A 70 22.16 -27.44 5.87
CA VAL A 70 22.93 -27.98 4.75
C VAL A 70 24.35 -27.39 4.72
N ASN A 71 24.50 -26.07 4.90
CA ASN A 71 25.83 -25.45 4.95
C ASN A 71 26.69 -25.99 6.09
N LYS A 72 26.09 -26.32 7.24
CA LYS A 72 26.80 -26.92 8.36
C LYS A 72 27.36 -28.32 8.00
N GLU A 73 26.58 -29.13 7.27
CA GLU A 73 27.02 -30.43 6.76
C GLU A 73 28.13 -30.27 5.69
N LEU A 74 27.92 -29.38 4.73
CA LEU A 74 28.90 -29.08 3.67
C LEU A 74 30.23 -28.55 4.23
N ILE A 75 30.22 -27.75 5.29
CA ILE A 75 31.45 -27.29 5.98
C ILE A 75 32.21 -28.46 6.60
N ALA A 76 31.51 -29.44 7.17
CA ALA A 76 32.15 -30.63 7.74
C ALA A 76 32.80 -31.49 6.63
N GLU A 77 32.07 -31.68 5.52
CA GLU A 77 32.55 -32.39 4.34
C GLU A 77 33.75 -31.67 3.70
N MET A 78 33.67 -30.38 3.51
CA MET A 78 34.77 -29.57 2.98
C MET A 78 36.07 -29.71 3.81
N LYS A 79 35.96 -29.75 5.15
CA LYS A 79 37.10 -29.97 6.03
C LYS A 79 37.72 -31.34 5.80
N HIS A 80 36.88 -32.37 5.66
CA HIS A 80 37.34 -33.75 5.40
C HIS A 80 38.08 -33.84 4.05
N GLU A 81 37.56 -33.19 3.00
CA GLU A 81 38.21 -33.16 1.68
C GLU A 81 39.54 -32.41 1.70
N ILE A 82 39.62 -31.32 2.48
CA ILE A 82 40.89 -30.59 2.69
C ILE A 82 41.93 -31.51 3.39
N ASP A 83 41.52 -32.16 4.47
CA ASP A 83 42.41 -33.06 5.23
C ASP A 83 42.88 -34.26 4.38
N SER A 84 42.02 -34.71 3.43
CA SER A 84 42.34 -35.78 2.46
C SER A 84 43.16 -35.32 1.26
N GLY A 85 43.43 -34.00 1.14
CA GLY A 85 44.21 -33.43 0.04
C GLY A 85 43.37 -33.21 -1.26
N ASN A 86 42.08 -33.41 -1.22
CA ASN A 86 41.17 -33.26 -2.37
C ASN A 86 40.70 -31.79 -2.55
N LEU A 87 41.64 -30.92 -2.89
CA LEU A 87 41.37 -29.47 -2.99
C LEU A 87 40.35 -29.09 -4.08
N MET A 88 40.18 -29.93 -5.11
CA MET A 88 39.19 -29.67 -6.16
C MET A 88 37.80 -29.81 -5.61
N GLU A 89 37.50 -30.88 -4.88
CA GLU A 89 36.22 -31.12 -4.28
C GLU A 89 35.89 -30.11 -3.17
N ALA A 90 36.89 -29.78 -2.33
CA ALA A 90 36.74 -28.72 -1.34
C ALA A 90 36.35 -27.36 -1.97
N LYS A 91 36.83 -27.04 -3.17
CA LYS A 91 36.42 -25.83 -3.91
C LYS A 91 35.00 -25.92 -4.43
N ASN A 92 34.55 -27.07 -4.91
CA ASN A 92 33.17 -27.28 -5.34
C ASN A 92 32.20 -27.09 -4.17
N ILE A 93 32.52 -27.71 -3.04
CA ILE A 93 31.72 -27.56 -1.82
C ILE A 93 31.68 -26.10 -1.33
N ALA A 94 32.81 -25.40 -1.37
CA ALA A 94 32.85 -23.98 -1.01
C ALA A 94 31.97 -23.11 -1.92
N LYS A 95 31.84 -23.47 -3.21
CA LYS A 95 30.90 -22.81 -4.12
C LYS A 95 29.47 -23.08 -3.75
N ASP A 96 29.12 -24.33 -3.44
CA ASP A 96 27.75 -24.71 -3.03
C ASP A 96 27.34 -24.00 -1.73
N ILE A 97 28.25 -23.85 -0.78
CA ILE A 97 28.05 -23.04 0.43
C ILE A 97 27.76 -21.59 0.05
N GLY A 98 28.54 -21.00 -0.88
CA GLY A 98 28.32 -19.65 -1.37
C GLY A 98 26.93 -19.45 -2.00
N ASP A 99 26.51 -20.40 -2.85
CA ASP A 99 25.18 -20.38 -3.49
C ASP A 99 24.05 -20.50 -2.44
N ASN A 100 24.25 -21.27 -1.37
CA ASN A 100 23.30 -21.38 -0.27
C ASN A 100 23.25 -20.11 0.58
N GLU A 101 24.37 -19.42 0.83
CA GLU A 101 24.41 -18.12 1.53
C GLU A 101 23.63 -17.03 0.77
N GLU A 102 23.68 -17.02 -0.56
CA GLU A 102 22.86 -16.13 -1.37
C GLU A 102 21.36 -16.40 -1.16
N LYS A 103 20.94 -17.69 -1.11
CA LYS A 103 19.56 -18.07 -0.84
C LYS A 103 19.13 -17.70 0.59
N ILE A 104 19.99 -17.89 1.58
CA ILE A 104 19.75 -17.47 2.98
C ILE A 104 19.51 -15.96 3.03
N THR A 105 20.38 -15.18 2.41
CA THR A 105 20.27 -13.72 2.34
C THR A 105 18.96 -13.29 1.65
N PHE A 106 18.60 -13.95 0.54
CA PHE A 106 17.38 -13.68 -0.19
C PHE A 106 16.12 -13.91 0.66
N HIS A 107 16.02 -15.08 1.32
CA HIS A 107 14.89 -15.42 2.15
C HIS A 107 14.83 -14.59 3.45
N GLY A 108 15.97 -14.22 4.03
CA GLY A 108 16.05 -13.30 5.15
C GLY A 108 15.49 -11.90 4.83
N LYS A 109 15.88 -11.34 3.67
CA LYS A 109 15.31 -10.07 3.17
C LYS A 109 13.81 -10.16 2.91
N ARG A 110 13.32 -11.31 2.44
CA ARG A 110 11.90 -11.54 2.23
C ARG A 110 11.13 -11.50 3.55
N ALA A 111 11.60 -12.20 4.59
CA ALA A 111 10.98 -12.18 5.92
C ALA A 111 10.94 -10.74 6.49
N ASP A 112 12.03 -9.99 6.38
CA ASP A 112 12.11 -8.58 6.79
C ASP A 112 11.09 -7.70 6.05
N ALA A 113 10.94 -7.88 4.73
CA ALA A 113 9.96 -7.14 3.94
C ALA A 113 8.52 -7.43 4.37
N ILE A 114 8.17 -8.68 4.70
CA ILE A 114 6.85 -9.05 5.23
C ILE A 114 6.59 -8.37 6.57
N VAL A 115 7.56 -8.42 7.49
CA VAL A 115 7.45 -7.76 8.81
C VAL A 115 7.30 -6.24 8.66
N LYS A 116 8.09 -5.60 7.81
CA LYS A 116 7.98 -4.16 7.53
C LYS A 116 6.61 -3.78 6.96
N SER A 117 6.08 -4.58 6.02
CA SER A 117 4.75 -4.37 5.46
C SER A 117 3.65 -4.53 6.50
N MET A 118 3.78 -5.52 7.39
CA MET A 118 2.87 -5.72 8.53
C MET A 118 2.88 -4.52 9.49
N LEU A 119 4.06 -4.03 9.86
CA LEU A 119 4.19 -2.87 10.72
C LEU A 119 3.59 -1.61 10.09
N GLN A 120 3.71 -1.45 8.76
CA GLN A 120 3.06 -0.36 8.04
C GLN A 120 1.53 -0.51 8.02
N HIS A 121 1.02 -1.73 7.95
CA HIS A 121 -0.42 -2.01 8.05
C HIS A 121 -0.95 -1.76 9.47
N SER A 122 -0.17 -2.12 10.49
CA SER A 122 -0.53 -1.93 11.92
C SER A 122 -0.41 -0.48 12.40
N ARG A 123 0.42 0.35 11.76
CA ARG A 123 0.53 1.77 12.12
C ARG A 123 -0.76 2.48 11.74
N SER A 124 -1.56 2.81 12.77
CA SER A 124 -2.64 3.78 12.61
C SER A 124 -2.02 5.12 12.20
N SER A 125 -2.40 5.63 11.03
CA SER A 125 -2.28 7.06 10.78
C SER A 125 -2.98 7.81 11.92
N SER A 126 -2.62 9.05 12.16
CA SER A 126 -3.30 9.90 13.16
C SER A 126 -4.81 10.00 12.93
N GLY A 127 -5.29 9.48 11.79
CA GLY A 127 -6.70 9.50 11.38
C GLY A 127 -7.25 10.91 11.17
N LYS A 128 -6.46 11.94 11.42
CA LYS A 128 -6.87 13.33 11.27
C LYS A 128 -6.83 13.70 9.80
N LYS A 129 -8.01 13.97 9.25
CA LYS A 129 -8.14 14.54 7.90
C LYS A 129 -7.78 16.02 7.95
N GLU A 130 -7.00 16.47 6.97
CA GLU A 130 -6.57 17.86 6.83
C GLU A 130 -6.70 18.31 5.38
N PRO A 131 -6.95 19.63 5.15
CA PRO A 131 -7.01 20.17 3.81
C PRO A 131 -5.69 19.94 3.08
N THR A 132 -5.73 19.23 1.97
CA THR A 132 -4.56 18.78 1.21
C THR A 132 -4.77 19.07 -0.27
N ASP A 133 -3.76 19.64 -0.92
CA ASP A 133 -3.70 19.76 -2.38
C ASP A 133 -3.34 18.40 -2.98
N ILE A 134 -4.30 17.78 -3.65
CA ILE A 134 -4.14 16.43 -4.20
C ILE A 134 -3.21 16.39 -5.42
N ASN A 135 -3.14 17.48 -6.20
CA ASN A 135 -2.26 17.60 -7.35
C ASN A 135 -0.80 17.67 -6.91
N ALA A 136 -0.53 18.52 -5.92
CA ALA A 136 0.81 18.62 -5.32
C ALA A 136 1.24 17.29 -4.70
N LEU A 137 0.34 16.63 -3.97
CA LEU A 137 0.60 15.32 -3.37
C LEU A 137 0.91 14.25 -4.42
N ALA A 138 0.14 14.21 -5.51
CA ALA A 138 0.35 13.23 -6.57
C ALA A 138 1.68 13.43 -7.30
N ASP A 139 2.07 14.68 -7.59
CA ASP A 139 3.37 15.00 -8.20
C ASP A 139 4.54 14.67 -7.27
N GLU A 140 4.43 15.00 -5.98
CA GLU A 140 5.45 14.68 -4.98
C GLU A 140 5.73 13.17 -4.93
N TYR A 141 4.70 12.34 -4.79
CA TYR A 141 4.87 10.89 -4.69
C TYR A 141 5.28 10.23 -6.00
N LEU A 142 4.91 10.81 -7.16
CA LEU A 142 5.41 10.36 -8.45
C LEU A 142 6.93 10.57 -8.57
N ARG A 143 7.42 11.75 -8.22
CA ARG A 143 8.85 12.07 -8.21
C ARG A 143 9.61 11.24 -7.18
N LEU A 144 9.04 11.08 -5.98
CA LEU A 144 9.64 10.26 -4.92
C LEU A 144 9.83 8.81 -5.38
N ALA A 145 8.81 8.20 -5.99
CA ALA A 145 8.87 6.84 -6.51
C ALA A 145 9.92 6.71 -7.63
N TYR A 146 9.93 7.64 -8.59
CA TYR A 146 10.89 7.63 -9.69
C TYR A 146 12.35 7.75 -9.21
N HIS A 147 12.64 8.75 -8.35
CA HIS A 147 13.97 8.93 -7.81
C HIS A 147 14.41 7.78 -6.89
N GLY A 148 13.48 7.21 -6.14
CA GLY A 148 13.73 6.03 -5.31
C GLY A 148 14.14 4.81 -6.12
N LEU A 149 13.54 4.60 -7.29
CA LEU A 149 13.92 3.52 -8.21
C LEU A 149 15.27 3.80 -8.88
N ARG A 150 15.50 5.00 -9.37
CA ARG A 150 16.80 5.39 -9.97
C ARG A 150 17.96 5.35 -8.98
N ALA A 151 17.72 5.56 -7.69
CA ALA A 151 18.75 5.42 -6.67
C ALA A 151 19.17 3.95 -6.47
N LYS A 152 18.26 3.00 -6.71
CA LYS A 152 18.51 1.55 -6.63
C LYS A 152 19.12 1.01 -7.92
N ASP A 153 18.60 1.47 -9.05
CA ASP A 153 19.02 1.06 -10.38
C ASP A 153 19.21 2.30 -11.27
N LYS A 154 20.47 2.62 -11.57
CA LYS A 154 20.82 3.78 -12.40
C LYS A 154 20.43 3.61 -13.87
N SER A 155 20.24 2.38 -14.34
CA SER A 155 19.81 2.06 -15.71
C SER A 155 18.31 2.26 -15.90
N PHE A 156 17.52 2.24 -14.80
CA PHE A 156 16.07 2.46 -14.87
C PHE A 156 15.74 3.82 -15.47
N ASN A 157 14.95 3.80 -16.53
CA ASN A 157 14.43 5.01 -17.16
C ASN A 157 12.99 4.75 -17.67
N ALA A 158 12.09 5.61 -17.26
CA ALA A 158 10.70 5.59 -17.73
C ALA A 158 10.21 7.03 -17.89
N LYS A 159 9.41 7.27 -18.92
CA LYS A 159 8.71 8.53 -19.11
C LYS A 159 7.56 8.58 -18.11
N PHE A 160 7.35 9.73 -17.48
CA PHE A 160 6.14 9.97 -16.70
C PHE A 160 5.51 11.30 -17.11
N GLU A 161 4.18 11.30 -17.14
CA GLU A 161 3.36 12.42 -17.55
C GLU A 161 2.34 12.74 -16.46
N THR A 162 1.96 14.00 -16.35
CA THR A 162 0.94 14.46 -15.41
C THR A 162 -0.13 15.24 -16.14
N ASP A 163 -1.41 14.99 -15.78
CA ASP A 163 -2.58 15.74 -16.28
C ASP A 163 -3.49 16.07 -15.10
N PHE A 164 -3.25 17.22 -14.50
CA PHE A 164 -3.91 17.63 -13.26
C PHE A 164 -5.00 18.68 -13.50
N ASP A 165 -6.16 18.46 -12.89
CA ASP A 165 -7.29 19.39 -12.93
C ASP A 165 -7.15 20.44 -11.82
N ASP A 166 -6.81 21.68 -12.18
CA ASP A 166 -6.62 22.80 -11.24
C ASP A 166 -7.89 23.20 -10.48
N ARG A 167 -9.07 22.73 -10.91
CA ARG A 167 -10.35 23.05 -10.28
C ARG A 167 -10.65 22.25 -9.02
N ILE A 168 -9.80 21.28 -8.66
CA ILE A 168 -10.04 20.41 -7.50
C ILE A 168 -9.90 21.19 -6.19
N GLY A 169 -8.84 22.01 -6.06
CA GLY A 169 -8.51 22.68 -4.82
C GLY A 169 -8.05 21.72 -3.70
N GLN A 170 -8.25 22.14 -2.47
CA GLN A 170 -7.92 21.32 -1.31
C GLN A 170 -9.06 20.37 -0.94
N ILE A 171 -8.71 19.14 -0.57
CA ILE A 171 -9.64 18.10 -0.10
C ILE A 171 -9.26 17.62 1.30
N ASN A 172 -10.24 17.27 2.12
CA ASN A 172 -10.02 16.79 3.48
C ASN A 172 -9.66 15.28 3.47
N ILE A 173 -8.38 14.98 3.58
CA ILE A 173 -7.84 13.60 3.56
C ILE A 173 -6.78 13.41 4.64
N VAL A 174 -6.49 12.16 4.97
CA VAL A 174 -5.29 11.82 5.75
C VAL A 174 -4.11 11.76 4.78
N HIS A 175 -3.29 12.81 4.77
CA HIS A 175 -2.17 13.03 3.84
C HIS A 175 -1.27 11.80 3.70
N GLN A 176 -0.83 11.22 4.83
CA GLN A 176 0.07 10.06 4.84
C GLN A 176 -0.57 8.80 4.24
N ASP A 177 -1.88 8.61 4.42
CA ASP A 177 -2.60 7.45 3.91
C ASP A 177 -2.74 7.51 2.39
N ILE A 178 -3.16 8.65 1.86
CA ILE A 178 -3.27 8.83 0.40
C ILE A 178 -1.89 8.81 -0.25
N GLY A 179 -0.87 9.43 0.37
CA GLY A 179 0.51 9.33 -0.10
C GLY A 179 1.00 7.88 -0.20
N ARG A 180 0.69 7.04 0.80
CA ARG A 180 1.00 5.60 0.78
C ARG A 180 0.30 4.86 -0.35
N VAL A 181 -0.98 5.15 -0.60
CA VAL A 181 -1.73 4.58 -1.72
C VAL A 181 -1.08 4.96 -3.06
N LEU A 182 -0.79 6.25 -3.26
CA LEU A 182 -0.13 6.74 -4.47
C LEU A 182 1.22 6.06 -4.69
N LEU A 183 2.06 5.99 -3.64
CA LEU A 183 3.35 5.33 -3.73
C LEU A 183 3.24 3.85 -4.12
N ASN A 184 2.27 3.12 -3.55
CA ASN A 184 2.03 1.72 -3.91
C ASN A 184 1.61 1.55 -5.37
N LEU A 185 0.65 2.35 -5.84
CA LEU A 185 0.15 2.25 -7.21
C LEU A 185 1.22 2.66 -8.23
N ILE A 186 1.94 3.76 -7.96
CA ILE A 186 3.02 4.24 -8.83
C ILE A 186 4.18 3.24 -8.89
N ASN A 187 4.60 2.65 -7.76
CA ASN A 187 5.63 1.62 -7.75
C ASN A 187 5.19 0.35 -8.50
N ASN A 188 3.92 -0.01 -8.45
CA ASN A 188 3.40 -1.12 -9.24
C ASN A 188 3.40 -0.81 -10.73
N ALA A 189 3.04 0.42 -11.11
CA ALA A 189 3.10 0.90 -12.49
C ALA A 189 4.54 0.89 -13.02
N PHE A 190 5.51 1.43 -12.28
CA PHE A 190 6.93 1.38 -12.64
C PHE A 190 7.45 -0.04 -12.79
N TYR A 191 7.08 -0.94 -11.89
CA TYR A 191 7.44 -2.36 -11.99
C TYR A 191 6.89 -2.99 -13.28
N SER A 192 5.62 -2.75 -13.60
CA SER A 192 4.96 -3.29 -14.79
C SER A 192 5.60 -2.82 -16.10
N VAL A 193 5.98 -1.54 -16.18
CA VAL A 193 6.64 -1.01 -17.38
C VAL A 193 8.10 -1.46 -17.50
N SER A 194 8.82 -1.60 -16.38
CA SER A 194 10.19 -2.15 -16.37
C SER A 194 10.20 -3.60 -16.84
N GLU A 195 9.31 -4.45 -16.30
CA GLU A 195 9.19 -5.86 -16.67
C GLU A 195 8.86 -6.04 -18.17
N LYS A 196 8.09 -5.12 -18.74
CA LYS A 196 7.79 -5.13 -20.17
C LYS A 196 8.96 -4.61 -21.01
N GLN A 197 9.74 -3.65 -20.49
CA GLN A 197 10.96 -3.15 -21.15
C GLN A 197 11.99 -4.26 -21.31
N ASP A 198 12.13 -5.15 -20.31
CA ASP A 198 13.05 -6.30 -20.35
C ASP A 198 12.70 -7.33 -21.45
N GLN A 199 11.54 -7.19 -22.10
CA GLN A 199 11.14 -8.04 -23.23
C GLN A 199 11.66 -7.53 -24.58
N ASP A 200 12.42 -6.44 -24.61
CA ASP A 200 13.05 -5.83 -25.79
C ASP A 200 12.07 -5.62 -26.98
N ILE A 201 10.85 -5.16 -26.67
CA ILE A 201 9.81 -4.91 -27.69
C ILE A 201 10.20 -3.68 -28.54
N PRO A 202 10.36 -3.82 -29.86
CA PRO A 202 10.75 -2.70 -30.71
C PRO A 202 9.77 -1.52 -30.61
N GLY A 203 10.31 -0.32 -30.32
CA GLY A 203 9.54 0.91 -30.22
C GLY A 203 8.73 1.08 -28.94
N TYR A 204 8.91 0.20 -27.94
CA TYR A 204 8.29 0.37 -26.64
C TYR A 204 9.04 1.43 -25.81
N GLU A 205 8.31 2.42 -25.32
CA GLU A 205 8.80 3.43 -24.39
C GLU A 205 8.03 3.30 -23.06
N PRO A 206 8.68 2.87 -21.97
CA PRO A 206 8.02 2.77 -20.66
C PRO A 206 7.40 4.10 -20.25
N THR A 207 6.08 4.13 -20.07
CA THR A 207 5.37 5.38 -19.79
C THR A 207 4.35 5.18 -18.68
N ILE A 208 4.33 6.12 -17.72
CA ILE A 208 3.34 6.22 -16.66
C ILE A 208 2.68 7.58 -16.72
N THR A 209 1.36 7.61 -16.54
CA THR A 209 0.58 8.84 -16.48
C THR A 209 -0.16 8.93 -15.15
N VAL A 210 0.00 10.04 -14.45
CA VAL A 210 -0.80 10.34 -13.25
C VAL A 210 -1.70 11.53 -13.56
N SER A 211 -3.00 11.32 -13.42
CA SER A 211 -3.99 12.36 -13.70
C SER A 211 -4.99 12.52 -12.57
N THR A 212 -5.55 13.73 -12.48
CA THR A 212 -6.61 14.05 -11.51
C THR A 212 -7.76 14.73 -12.23
N LYS A 213 -8.97 14.50 -11.73
CA LYS A 213 -10.18 15.11 -12.30
C LYS A 213 -11.23 15.34 -11.23
N LYS A 214 -11.85 16.51 -11.25
CA LYS A 214 -13.05 16.77 -10.45
C LYS A 214 -14.28 16.20 -11.18
N LEU A 215 -15.02 15.32 -10.49
CA LEU A 215 -16.26 14.73 -10.98
C LEU A 215 -17.45 15.34 -10.23
N GLY A 216 -18.55 15.60 -10.95
CA GLY A 216 -19.78 16.15 -10.38
C GLY A 216 -19.73 17.67 -10.17
N ASN A 217 -20.87 18.32 -10.38
CA ASN A 217 -21.02 19.78 -10.28
C ASN A 217 -21.68 20.22 -8.97
N ASN A 218 -22.29 19.31 -8.19
CA ASN A 218 -23.00 19.63 -6.95
C ASN A 218 -22.24 19.09 -5.73
N SER A 219 -22.20 19.88 -4.67
CA SER A 219 -21.51 19.55 -3.40
C SER A 219 -21.86 18.18 -2.81
N ALA A 220 -23.08 17.67 -3.02
CA ALA A 220 -23.53 16.39 -2.52
C ALA A 220 -22.92 15.17 -3.25
N ASN A 221 -22.52 15.31 -4.54
CA ASN A 221 -22.01 14.24 -5.38
C ASN A 221 -20.60 14.54 -5.96
N ALA A 222 -19.95 15.59 -5.51
CA ALA A 222 -18.63 15.94 -5.98
C ALA A 222 -17.60 14.91 -5.50
N ARG A 223 -16.78 14.42 -6.42
CA ARG A 223 -15.67 13.49 -6.16
C ARG A 223 -14.40 13.96 -6.83
N VAL A 224 -13.28 13.56 -6.29
CA VAL A 224 -11.99 13.63 -6.98
C VAL A 224 -11.66 12.23 -7.50
N GLU A 225 -11.33 12.17 -8.76
CA GLU A 225 -10.76 10.99 -9.41
C GLU A 225 -9.25 11.19 -9.57
N ILE A 226 -8.47 10.19 -9.16
CA ILE A 226 -7.03 10.13 -9.38
C ILE A 226 -6.77 8.85 -10.17
N LYS A 227 -6.05 8.95 -11.27
CA LYS A 227 -5.68 7.81 -12.11
C LYS A 227 -4.17 7.65 -12.13
N VAL A 228 -3.72 6.41 -11.96
CA VAL A 228 -2.34 5.99 -12.20
C VAL A 228 -2.41 4.99 -13.35
N ALA A 229 -1.95 5.39 -14.51
CA ALA A 229 -1.95 4.59 -15.73
C ALA A 229 -0.54 4.17 -16.10
N ASP A 230 -0.37 2.94 -16.56
CA ASP A 230 0.86 2.40 -17.11
C ASP A 230 0.62 1.74 -18.46
N ASN A 231 1.64 1.69 -19.31
CA ASN A 231 1.63 0.96 -20.58
C ASN A 231 2.37 -0.38 -20.50
N GLY A 232 2.47 -0.95 -19.30
CA GLY A 232 3.19 -2.19 -19.01
C GLY A 232 2.46 -3.46 -19.48
N ASN A 233 2.70 -4.57 -18.78
CA ASN A 233 2.12 -5.88 -19.14
C ASN A 233 0.62 -6.01 -18.87
N GLY A 234 0.05 -5.11 -18.03
CA GLY A 234 -1.33 -5.26 -17.58
C GLY A 234 -1.51 -6.40 -16.57
N VAL A 235 -2.75 -6.61 -16.14
CA VAL A 235 -3.12 -7.69 -15.19
C VAL A 235 -3.93 -8.75 -15.95
N PRO A 236 -3.54 -10.02 -15.88
CA PRO A 236 -4.32 -11.11 -16.49
C PRO A 236 -5.72 -11.22 -15.91
N GLN A 237 -6.73 -11.39 -16.74
CA GLN A 237 -8.15 -11.43 -16.34
C GLN A 237 -8.42 -12.51 -15.27
N LYS A 238 -7.73 -13.65 -15.33
CA LYS A 238 -7.88 -14.77 -14.38
C LYS A 238 -7.52 -14.46 -12.93
N VAL A 239 -6.79 -13.39 -12.68
CA VAL A 239 -6.35 -12.99 -11.32
C VAL A 239 -6.96 -11.67 -10.86
N LEU A 240 -7.74 -11.00 -11.70
CA LEU A 240 -8.27 -9.67 -11.43
C LEU A 240 -9.11 -9.59 -10.14
N ASP A 241 -9.90 -10.63 -9.86
CA ASP A 241 -10.71 -10.73 -8.64
C ASP A 241 -9.88 -10.92 -7.36
N LYS A 242 -8.59 -11.24 -7.50
CA LYS A 242 -7.71 -11.57 -6.37
C LYS A 242 -6.69 -10.47 -6.06
N ILE A 243 -6.50 -9.48 -6.94
CA ILE A 243 -5.41 -8.49 -6.79
C ILE A 243 -5.51 -7.64 -5.52
N PHE A 244 -6.72 -7.50 -4.96
CA PHE A 244 -6.96 -6.78 -3.70
C PHE A 244 -6.96 -7.70 -2.46
N GLN A 245 -6.77 -9.01 -2.65
CA GLN A 245 -6.66 -9.94 -1.52
C GLN A 245 -5.29 -9.78 -0.85
N PRO A 246 -5.23 -9.82 0.48
CA PRO A 246 -3.96 -9.82 1.21
C PRO A 246 -3.04 -10.96 0.74
N PHE A 247 -1.74 -10.66 0.66
CA PHE A 247 -0.67 -11.59 0.24
C PHE A 247 -0.72 -12.05 -1.22
N PHE A 248 -1.73 -11.66 -1.98
CA PHE A 248 -1.77 -12.00 -3.40
C PHE A 248 -0.74 -11.17 -4.18
N THR A 249 0.12 -11.85 -4.94
CA THR A 249 1.10 -11.22 -5.83
C THR A 249 1.38 -12.10 -7.04
N THR A 250 1.56 -11.46 -8.19
CA THR A 250 2.06 -12.09 -9.42
C THR A 250 3.56 -11.87 -9.62
N LYS A 251 4.17 -11.04 -8.76
CA LYS A 251 5.61 -10.77 -8.81
C LYS A 251 6.40 -11.98 -8.35
N PRO A 252 7.61 -12.20 -8.90
CA PRO A 252 8.49 -13.26 -8.43
C PRO A 252 8.69 -13.22 -6.93
N THR A 253 8.95 -14.40 -6.36
CA THR A 253 9.21 -14.56 -4.93
C THR A 253 10.26 -13.56 -4.45
N GLY A 254 9.95 -12.78 -3.42
CA GLY A 254 10.84 -11.77 -2.83
C GLY A 254 10.70 -10.35 -3.40
N LEU A 255 10.04 -10.15 -4.53
CA LEU A 255 9.81 -8.82 -5.12
C LEU A 255 8.45 -8.20 -4.79
N GLY A 256 7.53 -8.99 -4.26
CA GLY A 256 6.21 -8.52 -3.84
C GLY A 256 5.78 -9.15 -2.52
N THR A 257 5.22 -8.33 -1.62
CA THR A 257 4.64 -8.80 -0.34
C THR A 257 3.16 -9.17 -0.48
N GLY A 258 2.51 -8.75 -1.59
CA GLY A 258 1.07 -8.95 -1.80
C GLY A 258 0.17 -8.11 -0.87
N LEU A 259 0.75 -7.19 -0.06
CA LEU A 259 -0.01 -6.37 0.89
C LEU A 259 -0.30 -4.95 0.39
N GLY A 260 0.41 -4.48 -0.65
CA GLY A 260 0.28 -3.10 -1.11
C GLY A 260 -1.11 -2.75 -1.64
N LEU A 261 -1.68 -3.56 -2.53
CA LEU A 261 -3.00 -3.30 -3.12
C LEU A 261 -4.14 -3.51 -2.12
N SER A 262 -4.07 -4.53 -1.26
CA SER A 262 -5.08 -4.76 -0.21
C SER A 262 -5.11 -3.59 0.78
N LEU A 263 -3.93 -3.11 1.22
CA LEU A 263 -3.83 -1.93 2.07
C LEU A 263 -4.37 -0.67 1.38
N SER A 264 -4.05 -0.48 0.09
CA SER A 264 -4.57 0.65 -0.69
C SER A 264 -6.09 0.62 -0.78
N TYR A 265 -6.66 -0.57 -0.98
CA TYR A 265 -8.10 -0.76 -1.01
C TYR A 265 -8.76 -0.39 0.33
N ASP A 266 -8.22 -0.87 1.46
CA ASP A 266 -8.74 -0.55 2.79
C ASP A 266 -8.62 0.94 3.14
N ILE A 267 -7.51 1.57 2.82
CA ILE A 267 -7.31 3.02 3.02
C ILE A 267 -8.37 3.84 2.27
N ILE A 268 -8.59 3.51 1.00
CA ILE A 268 -9.52 4.26 0.15
C ILE A 268 -10.97 3.99 0.57
N THR A 269 -11.36 2.74 0.73
CA THR A 269 -12.76 2.37 0.97
C THR A 269 -13.17 2.60 2.42
N ARG A 270 -12.47 2.00 3.37
CA ARG A 270 -12.80 2.09 4.81
C ARG A 270 -12.33 3.39 5.43
N GLY A 271 -11.12 3.86 5.09
CA GLY A 271 -10.54 5.07 5.67
C GLY A 271 -11.13 6.36 5.15
N HIS A 272 -11.43 6.41 3.86
CA HIS A 272 -11.84 7.64 3.18
C HIS A 272 -13.24 7.60 2.57
N GLY A 273 -13.94 6.44 2.63
CA GLY A 273 -15.28 6.28 2.03
C GLY A 273 -15.27 6.43 0.50
N GLY A 274 -14.13 6.17 -0.10
CA GLY A 274 -13.90 6.25 -1.53
C GLY A 274 -14.03 4.90 -2.24
N GLU A 275 -13.57 4.85 -3.47
CA GLU A 275 -13.59 3.66 -4.31
C GLU A 275 -12.24 3.49 -5.01
N LEU A 276 -11.72 2.27 -5.06
CA LEU A 276 -10.52 1.90 -5.82
C LEU A 276 -10.88 0.85 -6.86
N LYS A 277 -10.66 1.19 -8.12
CA LYS A 277 -10.93 0.34 -9.30
C LYS A 277 -9.66 0.11 -10.11
N VAL A 278 -9.70 -0.89 -10.97
CA VAL A 278 -8.68 -1.13 -11.97
C VAL A 278 -9.34 -1.42 -13.31
N GLU A 279 -8.84 -0.77 -14.35
CA GLU A 279 -9.10 -1.08 -15.76
C GLU A 279 -7.80 -1.57 -16.35
N THR A 280 -7.81 -2.75 -16.95
CA THR A 280 -6.57 -3.37 -17.44
C THR A 280 -6.82 -4.18 -18.70
N LYS A 281 -5.79 -4.26 -19.53
CA LYS A 281 -5.76 -5.15 -20.69
C LYS A 281 -4.37 -5.77 -20.78
N GLU A 282 -4.32 -7.10 -20.74
CA GLU A 282 -3.08 -7.87 -20.85
C GLU A 282 -2.30 -7.46 -22.10
N GLY A 283 -1.01 -7.20 -21.93
CA GLY A 283 -0.10 -6.68 -22.95
C GLY A 283 -0.23 -5.18 -23.27
N LYS A 284 -1.23 -4.46 -22.71
CA LYS A 284 -1.43 -3.03 -23.00
C LYS A 284 -1.24 -2.09 -21.81
N GLY A 285 -1.30 -2.64 -20.58
CA GLY A 285 -1.13 -1.87 -19.35
C GLY A 285 -2.35 -1.86 -18.46
N SER A 286 -2.28 -1.08 -17.38
CA SER A 286 -3.33 -0.93 -16.37
C SER A 286 -3.59 0.53 -16.02
N VAL A 287 -4.80 0.81 -15.58
CA VAL A 287 -5.22 2.10 -15.01
C VAL A 287 -5.84 1.82 -13.66
N PHE A 288 -5.19 2.22 -12.58
CA PHE A 288 -5.79 2.24 -11.26
C PHE A 288 -6.50 3.56 -11.04
N ILE A 289 -7.75 3.49 -10.58
CA ILE A 289 -8.65 4.63 -10.45
C ILE A 289 -9.08 4.74 -8.99
N ILE A 290 -8.71 5.84 -8.35
CA ILE A 290 -9.13 6.22 -7.00
C ILE A 290 -10.23 7.26 -7.14
N GLN A 291 -11.35 7.09 -6.45
CA GLN A 291 -12.40 8.10 -6.33
C GLN A 291 -12.63 8.43 -4.86
N LEU A 292 -12.42 9.69 -4.49
CA LEU A 292 -12.62 10.18 -3.13
C LEU A 292 -13.80 11.18 -3.09
N PRO A 293 -14.67 11.12 -2.08
CA PRO A 293 -15.73 12.11 -1.90
C PRO A 293 -15.10 13.47 -1.55
N LEU A 294 -15.58 14.53 -2.20
CA LEU A 294 -15.29 15.91 -1.81
C LEU A 294 -16.21 16.29 -0.64
N LEU A 295 -15.77 16.00 0.59
CA LEU A 295 -16.41 16.49 1.80
C LEU A 295 -15.77 17.85 2.12
N TYR A 296 -16.51 18.94 1.89
CA TYR A 296 -16.13 20.29 2.28
C TYR A 296 -16.33 20.51 3.77
#